data_74c1d422232cda5787a4761b7799f8ec
#
_entry.id   74c1d422232cda5787a4761b7799f8ec
#
_cell.length_a   1.000
_cell.length_b   1.000
_cell.length_c   1.000
_cell.angle_alpha   90.00
_cell.angle_beta   90.00
_cell.angle_gamma   90.00
#
_symmetry.space_group_name_H-M   'P 1'
#
loop_
_entity.id
_entity.type
_entity.pdbx_description
1 polymer ?
#
loop_
_entity_poly.entity_id
_entity_poly.type
_entity_poly.pdbx_seq_one_letter_code
_entity_poly.pdbx_strand_id
1 'polypeptide(L)'
;MMCLFHTRGSHEVYQGRQRSCLSIWLILCLFLRSCVSSPPKPNFLLILADDLGIGDVGCYGNDTIRTPHIDGLAKEGVRLTQHVAAAAVCTPSRAAFLTGRYPIRSGMASSTERRILFWNGCSGGLPPNETTFARVLHQQGYSTALVGKWHLGVNCKSHRDHCHHPLNHGFEYFYGMPFTILNECQGTDDPELAKSSQDTYWLYTQIIFIAVLTLLFGKLTHLFSVKWKIIVCVTIFGLLYFLSWFSSYGFTKYWNCIMMRNHEITEQPMNLEKTTSNMLKEAVSFIERNKHRPFLLFLSLLHVHTPLITTKEFLGRSRHGLYGDNVEEMDWMVGGKGMGGWEGGIRVPGIVRWPGALPAGIVISEPTSIMDIFPTVVHLAGGIVPQDRVIDGRTLLPLLQGTVQHSEHEFMFHYCGVVLHAVRWHQKDRGTIWKAHYATPLFKPEDSGACFERGICPCFGDGVTHHDPPLLFDLSQDPSEENPLSTDTEPLFDSVMKRIGKAVEEHRKMLTPVPQQLSPYNNVWKPWLQPCCGTFPFCWCDKETKKADDTL
;
A
#
# COMPACT_ATOMS: atom_id res chain seq x y z
N MET A 1 16.45 -28.35 -50.08
CA MET A 1 16.22 -28.58 -51.52
C MET A 1 17.56 -28.42 -52.24
N MET A 2 18.12 -29.55 -52.63
CA MET A 2 19.49 -29.69 -53.19
C MET A 2 19.36 -29.53 -54.70
N CYS A 3 19.95 -28.48 -55.30
CA CYS A 3 20.07 -28.37 -56.77
C CYS A 3 21.51 -28.73 -57.14
N LEU A 4 21.69 -29.94 -57.67
CA LEU A 4 22.88 -30.37 -58.40
C LEU A 4 22.73 -29.92 -59.89
N PHE A 5 23.61 -29.03 -60.36
CA PHE A 5 23.88 -28.84 -61.78
C PHE A 5 25.39 -28.87 -61.99
N HIS A 6 25.81 -29.81 -62.80
CA HIS A 6 27.16 -30.02 -63.24
C HIS A 6 27.34 -29.41 -64.61
N THR A 7 28.11 -28.29 -64.74
CA THR A 7 28.71 -27.91 -66.02
C THR A 7 30.04 -27.21 -65.81
N ARG A 8 31.05 -27.64 -66.55
CA ARG A 8 32.40 -27.06 -66.59
C ARG A 8 32.35 -25.64 -67.22
N GLY A 9 32.97 -24.66 -66.57
CA GLY A 9 33.22 -23.34 -67.12
C GLY A 9 33.76 -22.38 -66.06
N SER A 10 34.98 -21.92 -66.29
CA SER A 10 35.74 -20.79 -65.72
C SER A 10 35.54 -20.41 -64.22
N HIS A 11 36.61 -20.49 -63.48
CA HIS A 11 36.73 -20.19 -62.03
C HIS A 11 36.32 -18.79 -61.58
N GLU A 12 36.32 -17.78 -62.41
CA GLU A 12 36.00 -16.39 -62.02
C GLU A 12 34.51 -16.08 -61.88
N VAL A 13 33.65 -16.71 -62.67
CA VAL A 13 32.19 -16.53 -62.58
C VAL A 13 31.58 -17.16 -61.35
N TYR A 14 32.26 -18.17 -60.79
CA TYR A 14 31.78 -18.90 -59.61
C TYR A 14 31.91 -18.13 -58.28
N GLN A 15 33.01 -17.34 -58.15
CA GLN A 15 33.24 -16.52 -56.93
C GLN A 15 32.27 -15.31 -56.85
N GLY A 16 31.93 -14.68 -57.99
CA GLY A 16 30.98 -13.58 -58.02
C GLY A 16 29.56 -14.01 -57.68
N ARG A 17 29.11 -15.20 -58.14
CA ARG A 17 27.78 -15.74 -57.85
C ARG A 17 27.65 -16.22 -56.40
N GLN A 18 28.70 -16.80 -55.80
CA GLN A 18 28.68 -17.18 -54.38
C GLN A 18 28.59 -15.94 -53.45
N ARG A 19 29.34 -14.86 -53.75
CA ARG A 19 29.28 -13.61 -52.99
C ARG A 19 27.90 -12.96 -53.07
N SER A 20 27.28 -12.94 -54.25
CA SER A 20 25.93 -12.40 -54.43
C SER A 20 24.87 -13.24 -53.71
N CYS A 21 24.95 -14.58 -53.72
CA CYS A 21 24.03 -15.44 -52.98
C CYS A 21 24.20 -15.27 -51.46
N LEU A 22 25.44 -15.20 -50.93
CA LEU A 22 25.67 -14.95 -49.52
C LEU A 22 25.13 -13.58 -49.05
N SER A 23 25.29 -12.53 -49.88
CA SER A 23 24.78 -11.20 -49.58
C SER A 23 23.25 -11.18 -49.56
N ILE A 24 22.59 -11.87 -50.50
CA ILE A 24 21.13 -11.97 -50.52
C ILE A 24 20.63 -12.80 -49.33
N TRP A 25 21.31 -13.87 -48.94
CA TRP A 25 20.98 -14.65 -47.74
C TRP A 25 21.16 -13.86 -46.46
N LEU A 26 22.25 -13.07 -46.33
CA LEU A 26 22.46 -12.16 -45.19
C LEU A 26 21.38 -11.06 -45.11
N ILE A 27 21.04 -10.47 -46.24
CA ILE A 27 19.96 -9.49 -46.32
C ILE A 27 18.61 -10.12 -45.97
N LEU A 28 18.31 -11.32 -46.48
CA LEU A 28 17.08 -12.07 -46.15
C LEU A 28 17.04 -12.48 -44.69
N CYS A 29 18.18 -12.90 -44.10
CA CYS A 29 18.28 -13.19 -42.66
C CYS A 29 18.16 -11.94 -41.80
N LEU A 30 18.66 -10.79 -42.24
CA LEU A 30 18.46 -9.50 -41.58
C LEU A 30 16.99 -9.05 -41.67
N PHE A 31 16.34 -9.20 -42.82
CA PHE A 31 14.90 -8.92 -42.98
C PHE A 31 14.04 -9.90 -42.18
N LEU A 32 14.36 -11.18 -42.12
CA LEU A 32 13.63 -12.17 -41.33
C LEU A 32 13.82 -11.96 -39.81
N ARG A 33 14.99 -11.47 -39.36
CA ARG A 33 15.17 -11.02 -37.96
C ARG A 33 14.35 -9.79 -37.63
N SER A 34 14.12 -8.89 -38.60
CA SER A 34 13.28 -7.70 -38.41
C SER A 34 11.77 -8.03 -38.39
N CYS A 35 11.37 -9.23 -38.85
CA CYS A 35 9.98 -9.67 -38.88
C CYS A 35 9.59 -10.61 -37.74
N VAL A 36 10.48 -10.90 -36.79
CA VAL A 36 10.08 -11.54 -35.53
C VAL A 36 9.43 -10.46 -34.68
N SER A 37 8.14 -10.24 -34.91
CA SER A 37 7.31 -9.43 -34.01
C SER A 37 7.47 -10.00 -32.60
N SER A 38 8.04 -9.23 -31.70
CA SER A 38 7.99 -9.57 -30.29
C SER A 38 6.52 -9.79 -29.90
N PRO A 39 6.22 -10.80 -29.08
CA PRO A 39 4.85 -11.02 -28.64
C PRO A 39 4.29 -9.71 -28.05
N PRO A 40 3.01 -9.40 -28.33
CA PRO A 40 2.41 -8.16 -27.87
C PRO A 40 2.50 -8.08 -26.34
N LYS A 41 3.03 -6.98 -25.83
CA LYS A 41 3.15 -6.75 -24.39
C LYS A 41 1.76 -6.67 -23.77
N PRO A 42 1.46 -7.40 -22.66
CA PRO A 42 0.14 -7.35 -22.04
C PRO A 42 -0.12 -5.99 -21.38
N ASN A 43 -1.38 -5.56 -21.33
CA ASN A 43 -1.80 -4.45 -20.50
C ASN A 43 -1.98 -4.91 -19.05
N PHE A 44 -1.66 -4.05 -18.08
CA PHE A 44 -1.84 -4.32 -16.67
C PHE A 44 -2.87 -3.37 -16.07
N LEU A 45 -3.90 -3.95 -15.46
CA LEU A 45 -4.81 -3.27 -14.55
C LEU A 45 -4.59 -3.90 -13.17
N LEU A 46 -3.95 -3.15 -12.26
CA LEU A 46 -3.75 -3.53 -10.87
C LEU A 46 -4.77 -2.78 -10.02
N ILE A 47 -5.61 -3.49 -9.30
CA ILE A 47 -6.62 -2.91 -8.40
C ILE A 47 -6.21 -3.25 -6.99
N LEU A 48 -6.02 -2.23 -6.15
CA LEU A 48 -5.72 -2.38 -4.73
C LEU A 48 -6.78 -1.63 -3.93
N ALA A 49 -7.45 -2.34 -3.07
CA ALA A 49 -8.34 -1.71 -2.12
C ALA A 49 -7.63 -1.41 -0.80
N ASP A 50 -8.24 -0.54 -0.02
CA ASP A 50 -7.72 -0.04 1.22
C ASP A 50 -8.55 -0.60 2.37
N ASP A 51 -7.91 -1.42 3.19
CA ASP A 51 -8.49 -1.93 4.41
C ASP A 51 -9.65 -2.97 4.31
N LEU A 52 -9.73 -3.94 3.39
CA LEU A 52 -10.76 -5.00 3.30
C LEU A 52 -10.23 -6.39 3.71
N GLY A 53 -11.00 -7.18 4.44
CA GLY A 53 -10.66 -8.53 4.88
C GLY A 53 -10.98 -9.62 3.86
N ILE A 54 -10.33 -10.77 3.99
CA ILE A 54 -10.58 -11.92 3.11
C ILE A 54 -12.04 -12.42 3.24
N GLY A 55 -12.65 -12.26 4.42
CA GLY A 55 -14.03 -12.66 4.69
C GLY A 55 -15.10 -11.67 4.24
N ASP A 56 -14.76 -10.56 3.59
CA ASP A 56 -15.71 -9.50 3.23
C ASP A 56 -16.32 -9.68 1.83
N VAL A 57 -15.83 -10.65 1.05
CA VAL A 57 -16.25 -10.86 -0.34
C VAL A 57 -16.80 -12.26 -0.58
N GLY A 58 -17.79 -12.38 -1.45
CA GLY A 58 -18.56 -13.62 -1.69
C GLY A 58 -17.70 -14.78 -2.15
N CYS A 59 -16.74 -14.57 -3.05
CA CYS A 59 -15.86 -15.64 -3.54
C CYS A 59 -14.91 -16.22 -2.48
N TYR A 60 -14.81 -15.61 -1.30
CA TYR A 60 -14.08 -16.15 -0.14
C TYR A 60 -15.00 -16.60 1.00
N GLY A 61 -16.33 -16.68 0.76
CA GLY A 61 -17.29 -17.30 1.66
C GLY A 61 -18.28 -16.34 2.33
N ASN A 62 -18.26 -15.04 2.04
CA ASN A 62 -19.29 -14.13 2.53
C ASN A 62 -20.57 -14.29 1.71
N ASP A 63 -21.65 -14.70 2.37
CA ASP A 63 -22.98 -14.86 1.76
C ASP A 63 -23.95 -13.72 2.12
N THR A 64 -23.47 -12.72 2.85
CA THR A 64 -24.29 -11.64 3.42
C THR A 64 -24.02 -10.27 2.82
N ILE A 65 -22.82 -10.04 2.25
CA ILE A 65 -22.45 -8.86 1.49
C ILE A 65 -22.36 -9.22 0.00
N ARG A 66 -22.99 -8.43 -0.86
CA ARG A 66 -23.06 -8.74 -2.30
C ARG A 66 -21.84 -8.18 -3.04
N THR A 67 -21.04 -9.09 -3.62
CA THR A 67 -19.85 -8.73 -4.40
C THR A 67 -19.82 -9.44 -5.77
N PRO A 68 -20.89 -9.31 -6.61
CA PRO A 68 -21.04 -10.10 -7.82
C PRO A 68 -19.95 -9.84 -8.88
N HIS A 69 -19.38 -8.64 -8.94
CA HIS A 69 -18.33 -8.30 -9.91
C HIS A 69 -16.99 -8.92 -9.50
N ILE A 70 -16.63 -8.83 -8.22
CA ILE A 70 -15.42 -9.46 -7.66
C ILE A 70 -15.53 -10.98 -7.77
N ASP A 71 -16.69 -11.53 -7.44
CA ASP A 71 -16.97 -12.97 -7.53
C ASP A 71 -16.89 -13.46 -8.99
N GLY A 72 -17.38 -12.62 -9.93
CA GLY A 72 -17.24 -12.85 -11.36
C GLY A 72 -15.78 -12.91 -11.81
N LEU A 73 -14.95 -11.96 -11.37
CA LEU A 73 -13.51 -11.97 -11.65
C LEU A 73 -12.81 -13.20 -11.08
N ALA A 74 -13.17 -13.62 -9.87
CA ALA A 74 -12.63 -14.83 -9.23
C ALA A 74 -13.07 -16.11 -9.98
N LYS A 75 -14.32 -16.16 -10.44
CA LYS A 75 -14.86 -17.28 -11.24
C LYS A 75 -14.17 -17.40 -12.60
N GLU A 76 -13.84 -16.27 -13.23
CA GLU A 76 -13.18 -16.20 -14.53
C GLU A 76 -11.65 -16.18 -14.45
N GLY A 77 -11.08 -16.22 -13.25
CA GLY A 77 -9.66 -16.13 -12.98
C GLY A 77 -9.14 -17.16 -11.99
N VAL A 78 -8.03 -16.83 -11.35
CA VAL A 78 -7.36 -17.61 -10.32
C VAL A 78 -7.53 -16.92 -8.97
N ARG A 79 -7.97 -17.65 -7.96
CA ARG A 79 -8.16 -17.17 -6.59
C ARG A 79 -7.05 -17.68 -5.69
N LEU A 80 -6.39 -16.78 -4.95
CA LEU A 80 -5.30 -17.06 -4.02
C LEU A 80 -5.85 -17.07 -2.60
N THR A 81 -5.92 -18.21 -1.94
CA THR A 81 -6.53 -18.33 -0.60
C THR A 81 -5.54 -18.11 0.55
N GLN A 82 -4.25 -18.12 0.29
CA GLN A 82 -3.18 -17.86 1.25
C GLN A 82 -2.35 -16.63 0.84
N HIS A 83 -3.01 -15.60 0.27
CA HIS A 83 -2.38 -14.35 -0.11
C HIS A 83 -2.30 -13.40 1.09
N VAL A 84 -1.12 -12.82 1.34
CA VAL A 84 -0.90 -12.00 2.52
C VAL A 84 -0.35 -10.61 2.19
N ALA A 85 -0.82 -9.62 2.95
CA ALA A 85 -0.25 -8.29 2.98
C ALA A 85 1.14 -8.31 3.64
N ALA A 86 2.05 -7.46 3.19
CA ALA A 86 3.39 -7.36 3.76
C ALA A 86 3.41 -6.63 5.11
N ALA A 87 2.41 -5.80 5.38
CA ALA A 87 2.19 -5.13 6.64
C ALA A 87 0.69 -4.87 6.85
N ALA A 88 0.28 -4.78 8.11
CA ALA A 88 -1.12 -4.62 8.50
C ALA A 88 -1.64 -3.15 8.43
N VAL A 89 -0.86 -2.21 7.90
CA VAL A 89 -1.23 -0.80 7.73
C VAL A 89 -0.77 -0.26 6.38
N CYS A 90 -1.44 0.78 5.90
CA CYS A 90 -1.38 1.23 4.50
C CYS A 90 0.02 1.64 4.03
N THR A 91 0.69 2.60 4.65
CA THR A 91 1.98 3.14 4.17
C THR A 91 3.04 2.05 3.94
N PRO A 92 3.40 1.20 4.92
CA PRO A 92 4.40 0.16 4.70
C PRO A 92 3.93 -0.93 3.72
N SER A 93 2.63 -1.30 3.74
CA SER A 93 2.10 -2.31 2.83
C SER A 93 2.16 -1.84 1.37
N ARG A 94 1.81 -0.57 1.10
CA ARG A 94 1.89 0.05 -0.23
C ARG A 94 3.33 0.16 -0.72
N ALA A 95 4.27 0.50 0.15
CA ALA A 95 5.70 0.50 -0.19
C ALA A 95 6.17 -0.89 -0.61
N ALA A 96 5.82 -1.93 0.14
CA ALA A 96 6.16 -3.30 -0.17
C ALA A 96 5.52 -3.81 -1.49
N PHE A 97 4.26 -3.46 -1.73
CA PHE A 97 3.56 -3.77 -2.98
C PHE A 97 4.28 -3.20 -4.20
N LEU A 98 4.67 -1.92 -4.14
CA LEU A 98 5.32 -1.24 -5.25
C LEU A 98 6.76 -1.71 -5.52
N THR A 99 7.48 -2.17 -4.49
CA THR A 99 8.93 -2.46 -4.55
C THR A 99 9.27 -3.95 -4.48
N GLY A 100 8.32 -4.80 -4.10
CA GLY A 100 8.54 -6.24 -3.87
C GLY A 100 9.45 -6.53 -2.67
N ARG A 101 9.59 -5.58 -1.72
CA ARG A 101 10.53 -5.65 -0.59
C ARG A 101 9.83 -5.45 0.74
N TYR A 102 10.28 -6.14 1.78
CA TYR A 102 9.80 -5.83 3.13
C TYR A 102 10.02 -4.35 3.49
N PRO A 103 9.03 -3.70 4.16
CA PRO A 103 9.12 -2.27 4.51
C PRO A 103 10.35 -1.90 5.34
N ILE A 104 10.85 -2.84 6.15
CA ILE A 104 12.06 -2.65 6.95
C ILE A 104 13.33 -2.45 6.08
N ARG A 105 13.34 -2.98 4.84
CA ARG A 105 14.47 -2.82 3.91
C ARG A 105 14.48 -1.49 3.17
N SER A 106 13.30 -0.88 3.02
CA SER A 106 13.15 0.43 2.33
C SER A 106 13.08 1.61 3.30
N GLY A 107 13.16 1.38 4.61
CA GLY A 107 12.96 2.40 5.63
C GLY A 107 11.48 2.79 5.84
N MET A 108 10.55 2.10 5.18
CA MET A 108 9.11 2.35 5.31
C MET A 108 8.48 1.58 6.49
N ALA A 109 9.28 1.17 7.46
CA ALA A 109 8.87 0.62 8.75
C ALA A 109 9.13 1.64 9.86
N SER A 110 8.31 1.64 10.92
CA SER A 110 8.46 2.56 12.04
C SER A 110 8.96 1.85 13.29
N SER A 111 9.84 2.51 14.04
CA SER A 111 10.25 2.14 15.39
C SER A 111 9.35 2.77 16.47
N THR A 112 8.29 3.48 16.09
CA THR A 112 7.33 4.13 16.98
C THR A 112 5.91 3.66 16.67
N GLU A 113 4.94 4.03 17.50
CA GLU A 113 3.52 3.72 17.26
C GLU A 113 2.96 4.38 15.99
N ARG A 114 3.59 5.45 15.52
CA ARG A 114 3.21 6.14 14.28
C ARG A 114 3.75 5.40 13.07
N ARG A 115 3.02 4.39 12.60
CA ARG A 115 3.43 3.45 11.54
C ARG A 115 2.99 3.84 10.13
N ILE A 116 2.26 4.94 9.99
CA ILE A 116 1.83 5.52 8.71
C ILE A 116 2.27 6.98 8.65
N LEU A 117 2.23 7.57 7.49
CA LEU A 117 2.36 9.02 7.34
C LEU A 117 1.04 9.68 7.78
N PHE A 118 1.12 10.77 8.56
CA PHE A 118 -0.05 11.48 9.11
C PHE A 118 -0.34 12.82 8.44
N TRP A 119 0.60 13.33 7.61
CA TRP A 119 0.50 14.66 7.03
C TRP A 119 1.03 14.71 5.61
N ASN A 120 0.33 15.43 4.72
CA ASN A 120 0.87 15.78 3.41
C ASN A 120 2.12 16.67 3.51
N GLY A 121 2.21 17.46 4.58
CA GLY A 121 3.33 18.34 4.88
C GLY A 121 4.43 17.68 5.72
N CYS A 122 4.60 16.37 5.68
CA CYS A 122 5.74 15.68 6.30
C CYS A 122 6.89 15.47 5.30
N SER A 123 8.09 15.19 5.79
CA SER A 123 9.27 14.95 4.93
C SER A 123 9.56 13.47 4.68
N GLY A 124 8.80 12.57 5.30
CA GLY A 124 8.91 11.14 5.08
C GLY A 124 8.16 10.69 3.83
N GLY A 125 8.61 9.59 3.24
CA GLY A 125 7.98 8.98 2.08
C GLY A 125 8.81 7.88 1.47
N LEU A 126 8.33 7.27 0.40
CA LEU A 126 9.07 6.25 -0.34
C LEU A 126 10.39 6.86 -0.85
N PRO A 127 11.56 6.31 -0.48
CA PRO A 127 12.83 6.89 -0.90
C PRO A 127 12.93 6.95 -2.43
N PRO A 128 13.42 8.08 -3.01
CA PRO A 128 13.51 8.24 -4.46
C PRO A 128 14.40 7.23 -5.17
N ASN A 129 15.33 6.60 -4.44
CA ASN A 129 16.19 5.52 -4.95
C ASN A 129 15.53 4.14 -4.92
N GLU A 130 14.35 3.98 -4.33
CA GLU A 130 13.60 2.72 -4.44
C GLU A 130 13.04 2.55 -5.85
N THR A 131 13.18 1.33 -6.35
CA THR A 131 12.68 0.96 -7.68
C THR A 131 11.28 0.35 -7.54
N THR A 132 10.29 0.99 -8.17
CA THR A 132 8.93 0.48 -8.25
C THR A 132 8.72 -0.32 -9.54
N PHE A 133 7.71 -1.21 -9.56
CA PHE A 133 7.33 -1.86 -10.81
C PHE A 133 6.90 -0.85 -11.89
N ALA A 134 6.28 0.28 -11.50
CA ALA A 134 5.90 1.33 -12.46
C ALA A 134 7.13 1.93 -13.15
N ARG A 135 8.23 2.17 -12.42
CA ARG A 135 9.48 2.66 -13.00
C ARG A 135 10.07 1.67 -14.00
N VAL A 136 10.07 0.37 -13.68
CA VAL A 136 10.58 -0.67 -14.59
C VAL A 136 9.70 -0.76 -15.83
N LEU A 137 8.38 -0.79 -15.66
CA LEU A 137 7.45 -0.85 -16.79
C LEU A 137 7.54 0.39 -17.68
N HIS A 138 7.67 1.59 -17.09
CA HIS A 138 7.91 2.81 -17.86
C HIS A 138 9.18 2.71 -18.72
N GLN A 139 10.28 2.19 -18.16
CA GLN A 139 11.52 1.92 -18.91
C GLN A 139 11.34 0.87 -20.02
N GLN A 140 10.34 -0.01 -19.90
CA GLN A 140 9.95 -0.96 -20.94
C GLN A 140 8.97 -0.36 -21.96
N GLY A 141 8.66 0.94 -21.91
CA GLY A 141 7.79 1.64 -22.85
C GLY A 141 6.30 1.51 -22.56
N TYR A 142 5.91 1.18 -21.33
CA TYR A 142 4.53 1.25 -20.88
C TYR A 142 4.13 2.67 -20.54
N SER A 143 2.91 3.04 -20.88
CA SER A 143 2.25 4.20 -20.27
C SER A 143 1.78 3.82 -18.88
N THR A 144 2.20 4.58 -17.87
CA THR A 144 2.00 4.22 -16.46
C THR A 144 1.13 5.25 -15.76
N ALA A 145 0.07 4.80 -15.10
CA ALA A 145 -0.80 5.66 -14.31
C ALA A 145 -1.11 5.10 -12.93
N LEU A 146 -1.26 6.01 -11.97
CA LEU A 146 -1.88 5.76 -10.68
C LEU A 146 -3.13 6.62 -10.56
N VAL A 147 -4.27 5.96 -10.30
CA VAL A 147 -5.53 6.62 -10.00
C VAL A 147 -5.97 6.20 -8.60
N GLY A 148 -6.11 7.16 -7.68
CA GLY A 148 -6.54 6.94 -6.30
C GLY A 148 -5.50 7.26 -5.23
N LYS A 149 -5.45 6.48 -4.14
CA LYS A 149 -4.63 6.72 -2.96
C LYS A 149 -3.15 6.38 -3.19
N TRP A 150 -2.27 7.34 -2.90
CA TRP A 150 -0.81 7.14 -2.88
C TRP A 150 -0.27 6.76 -1.50
N HIS A 151 -0.35 7.67 -0.55
CA HIS A 151 0.03 7.52 0.87
C HIS A 151 1.50 7.14 1.13
N LEU A 152 2.42 7.58 0.26
CA LEU A 152 3.85 7.32 0.37
C LEU A 152 4.70 8.60 0.35
N GLY A 153 4.10 9.73 0.79
CA GLY A 153 4.77 11.03 0.86
C GLY A 153 4.65 11.86 -0.42
N VAL A 154 4.95 13.14 -0.31
CA VAL A 154 4.92 14.09 -1.42
C VAL A 154 6.25 14.83 -1.53
N ASN A 155 6.63 15.57 -0.48
CA ASN A 155 7.75 16.50 -0.47
C ASN A 155 8.83 16.10 0.54
N CYS A 156 10.07 16.52 0.34
CA CYS A 156 11.20 16.27 1.23
C CYS A 156 11.72 17.55 1.91
N LYS A 157 12.02 18.60 1.13
CA LYS A 157 12.70 19.82 1.57
C LYS A 157 11.86 21.08 1.36
N SER A 158 11.05 21.12 0.32
CA SER A 158 10.18 22.23 -0.03
C SER A 158 8.85 21.72 -0.59
N HIS A 159 7.81 22.56 -0.57
CA HIS A 159 6.47 22.21 -1.09
C HIS A 159 6.42 22.04 -2.63
N ARG A 160 7.56 22.19 -3.32
CA ARG A 160 7.66 22.08 -4.79
C ARG A 160 8.67 21.02 -5.26
N ASP A 161 9.35 20.30 -4.38
CA ASP A 161 10.36 19.33 -4.79
C ASP A 161 9.80 17.98 -5.21
N HIS A 162 8.59 17.65 -4.74
CA HIS A 162 7.83 16.47 -5.12
C HIS A 162 8.61 15.14 -5.07
N CYS A 163 9.65 15.05 -4.22
CA CYS A 163 10.62 13.96 -4.22
C CYS A 163 10.02 12.57 -3.99
N HIS A 164 8.91 12.51 -3.25
CA HIS A 164 8.18 11.27 -2.96
C HIS A 164 6.90 11.12 -3.78
N HIS A 165 6.62 12.04 -4.70
CA HIS A 165 5.41 12.05 -5.51
C HIS A 165 5.38 10.87 -6.50
N PRO A 166 4.20 10.30 -6.86
CA PRO A 166 4.09 9.17 -7.79
C PRO A 166 4.86 9.35 -9.10
N LEU A 167 4.86 10.56 -9.68
CA LEU A 167 5.57 10.85 -10.92
C LEU A 167 7.10 10.64 -10.80
N ASN A 168 7.66 10.81 -9.61
CA ASN A 168 9.08 10.53 -9.35
C ASN A 168 9.36 9.05 -9.06
N HIS A 169 8.31 8.22 -9.04
CA HIS A 169 8.39 6.78 -8.84
C HIS A 169 7.96 5.96 -10.06
N GLY A 170 7.96 6.59 -11.25
CA GLY A 170 7.77 5.91 -12.53
C GLY A 170 6.34 5.90 -13.06
N PHE A 171 5.43 6.64 -12.45
CA PHE A 171 4.12 6.92 -13.04
C PHE A 171 4.21 8.18 -13.91
N GLU A 172 3.65 8.12 -15.12
CA GLU A 172 3.55 9.29 -16.04
C GLU A 172 2.30 10.11 -15.75
N TYR A 173 1.30 9.48 -15.14
CA TYR A 173 0.02 10.12 -14.81
C TYR A 173 -0.40 9.76 -13.39
N PHE A 174 -0.84 10.76 -12.66
CA PHE A 174 -1.41 10.64 -11.32
C PHE A 174 -2.71 11.43 -11.23
N TYR A 175 -3.79 10.79 -10.78
CA TYR A 175 -5.00 11.45 -10.33
C TYR A 175 -5.47 10.81 -9.04
N GLY A 176 -5.52 11.57 -7.96
CA GLY A 176 -5.94 10.97 -6.70
C GLY A 176 -5.51 11.74 -5.46
N MET A 177 -5.63 11.05 -4.35
CA MET A 177 -5.28 11.54 -3.03
C MET A 177 -3.83 11.17 -2.70
N PRO A 178 -2.94 12.16 -2.48
CA PRO A 178 -1.54 11.88 -2.16
C PRO A 178 -1.35 11.30 -0.77
N PHE A 179 -2.39 11.33 0.06
CA PHE A 179 -2.37 10.95 1.47
C PHE A 179 -3.42 9.86 1.77
N THR A 180 -4.04 9.87 2.96
CA THR A 180 -5.16 9.01 3.34
C THR A 180 -6.35 9.85 3.77
N ILE A 181 -7.56 9.26 3.72
CA ILE A 181 -8.73 9.91 4.28
C ILE A 181 -8.62 9.85 5.79
N LEU A 182 -8.81 11.01 6.42
CA LEU A 182 -8.99 11.17 7.85
C LEU A 182 -10.34 11.84 8.11
N ASN A 183 -10.85 11.75 9.34
CA ASN A 183 -12.09 12.41 9.74
C ASN A 183 -12.14 13.89 9.41
N GLU A 184 -10.97 14.52 9.26
CA GLU A 184 -10.82 15.91 8.86
C GLU A 184 -11.43 16.27 7.50
N CYS A 185 -11.63 15.28 6.62
CA CYS A 185 -12.22 15.47 5.29
C CYS A 185 -13.75 15.49 5.30
N GLN A 186 -14.39 15.03 6.37
CA GLN A 186 -15.82 15.17 6.58
C GLN A 186 -16.09 16.52 7.25
N GLY A 187 -16.79 17.39 6.55
CA GLY A 187 -17.30 18.63 7.16
C GLY A 187 -18.45 18.31 8.08
N THR A 188 -18.20 18.17 9.35
CA THR A 188 -19.13 18.02 10.48
C THR A 188 -19.26 16.65 11.13
N ASP A 189 -19.56 16.80 12.37
CA ASP A 189 -20.40 16.01 13.25
C ASP A 189 -19.88 14.62 13.58
N ASP A 190 -18.89 14.71 14.49
CA ASP A 190 -18.64 13.71 15.51
C ASP A 190 -17.87 12.45 15.11
N PRO A 191 -16.59 12.48 15.29
CA PRO A 191 -15.94 11.29 15.75
C PRO A 191 -15.54 11.48 17.23
N GLU A 192 -16.02 10.63 18.09
CA GLU A 192 -15.69 10.61 19.53
C GLU A 192 -14.18 10.76 19.80
N LEU A 193 -13.32 10.24 18.92
CA LEU A 193 -11.87 10.30 19.07
C LEU A 193 -11.28 11.70 18.82
N ALA A 194 -11.78 12.42 17.79
CA ALA A 194 -11.36 13.80 17.51
C ALA A 194 -11.86 14.75 18.58
N LYS A 195 -13.08 14.54 19.06
CA LYS A 195 -13.69 15.27 20.16
C LYS A 195 -12.93 15.05 21.47
N SER A 196 -12.60 13.83 21.81
CA SER A 196 -11.80 13.48 23.00
C SER A 196 -10.42 14.17 22.98
N SER A 197 -9.74 14.18 21.83
CA SER A 197 -8.46 14.88 21.70
C SER A 197 -8.62 16.39 21.79
N GLN A 198 -9.64 16.96 21.14
CA GLN A 198 -9.95 18.38 21.19
C GLN A 198 -10.33 18.82 22.62
N ASP A 199 -11.13 18.04 23.32
CA ASP A 199 -11.50 18.29 24.71
C ASP A 199 -10.28 18.26 25.63
N THR A 200 -9.36 17.34 25.41
CA THR A 200 -8.09 17.24 26.14
C THR A 200 -7.22 18.48 25.91
N TYR A 201 -7.04 18.94 24.67
CA TYR A 201 -6.27 20.15 24.37
C TYR A 201 -6.95 21.41 24.91
N TRP A 202 -8.28 21.45 24.87
CA TRP A 202 -9.05 22.54 25.47
C TRP A 202 -8.88 22.58 26.98
N LEU A 203 -8.92 21.42 27.64
CA LEU A 203 -8.66 21.32 29.08
C LEU A 203 -7.26 21.83 29.44
N TYR A 204 -6.21 21.45 28.71
CA TYR A 204 -4.86 21.95 28.96
C TYR A 204 -4.76 23.46 28.72
N THR A 205 -5.46 24.00 27.72
CA THR A 205 -5.52 25.43 27.48
C THR A 205 -6.14 26.16 28.67
N GLN A 206 -7.24 25.66 29.24
CA GLN A 206 -7.86 26.18 30.42
C GLN A 206 -6.92 26.14 31.65
N ILE A 207 -6.21 25.03 31.86
CA ILE A 207 -5.24 24.91 32.96
C ILE A 207 -4.13 25.96 32.83
N ILE A 208 -3.56 26.13 31.62
CA ILE A 208 -2.51 27.13 31.37
C ILE A 208 -3.07 28.54 31.61
N PHE A 209 -4.28 28.83 31.14
CA PHE A 209 -4.93 30.12 31.37
C PHE A 209 -5.15 30.42 32.86
N ILE A 210 -5.67 29.44 33.61
CA ILE A 210 -5.84 29.55 35.07
C ILE A 210 -4.48 29.79 35.75
N ALA A 211 -3.42 29.06 35.35
CA ALA A 211 -2.08 29.25 35.88
C ALA A 211 -1.55 30.67 35.62
N VAL A 212 -1.75 31.21 34.41
CA VAL A 212 -1.37 32.60 34.08
C VAL A 212 -2.15 33.61 34.95
N LEU A 213 -3.47 33.45 35.11
CA LEU A 213 -4.29 34.29 35.96
C LEU A 213 -3.84 34.23 37.42
N THR A 214 -3.53 33.03 37.93
CA THR A 214 -3.04 32.85 39.31
C THR A 214 -1.71 33.55 39.55
N LEU A 215 -0.76 33.38 38.58
CA LEU A 215 0.53 34.07 38.65
C LEU A 215 0.39 35.61 38.59
N LEU A 216 -0.50 36.10 37.73
CA LEU A 216 -0.78 37.52 37.60
C LEU A 216 -1.42 38.08 38.87
N PHE A 217 -2.44 37.40 39.40
CA PHE A 217 -3.12 37.81 40.65
C PHE A 217 -2.14 37.80 41.83
N GLY A 218 -1.38 36.72 42.02
CA GLY A 218 -0.39 36.62 43.10
C GLY A 218 0.72 37.68 43.01
N LYS A 219 1.08 38.08 41.78
CA LYS A 219 2.03 39.18 41.55
C LYS A 219 1.42 40.55 41.88
N LEU A 220 0.18 40.80 41.46
CA LEU A 220 -0.49 42.08 41.69
C LEU A 220 -0.85 42.28 43.18
N THR A 221 -1.18 41.21 43.89
CA THR A 221 -1.50 41.23 45.34
C THR A 221 -0.26 41.11 46.23
N HIS A 222 0.95 41.07 45.65
CA HIS A 222 2.21 40.83 46.35
C HIS A 222 2.30 39.51 47.13
N LEU A 223 1.41 38.57 46.88
CA LEU A 223 1.43 37.22 47.45
C LEU A 223 2.64 36.41 46.99
N PHE A 224 3.09 36.60 45.74
CA PHE A 224 4.24 35.91 45.16
C PHE A 224 5.27 36.89 44.59
N SER A 225 6.57 36.62 44.87
CA SER A 225 7.70 37.37 44.31
C SER A 225 8.14 36.88 42.93
N VAL A 226 7.19 36.66 42.01
CA VAL A 226 7.47 36.17 40.65
C VAL A 226 7.97 37.29 39.75
N LYS A 227 9.01 37.06 38.96
CA LYS A 227 9.52 38.04 37.99
C LYS A 227 8.56 38.13 36.78
N TRP A 228 8.29 39.37 36.31
CA TRP A 228 7.44 39.62 35.13
C TRP A 228 7.85 38.79 33.90
N LYS A 229 9.16 38.54 33.69
CA LYS A 229 9.67 37.73 32.58
C LYS A 229 9.05 36.32 32.59
N ILE A 230 8.83 35.72 33.77
CA ILE A 230 8.23 34.38 33.88
C ILE A 230 6.78 34.39 33.44
N ILE A 231 6.00 35.38 33.91
CA ILE A 231 4.58 35.54 33.57
C ILE A 231 4.42 35.74 32.05
N VAL A 232 5.24 36.61 31.47
CA VAL A 232 5.27 36.85 30.01
C VAL A 232 5.63 35.59 29.24
N CYS A 233 6.69 34.84 29.65
CA CYS A 233 7.07 33.60 29.00
C CYS A 233 5.96 32.53 29.05
N VAL A 234 5.30 32.34 30.21
CA VAL A 234 4.20 31.37 30.34
C VAL A 234 3.01 31.78 29.50
N THR A 235 2.70 33.09 29.43
CA THR A 235 1.61 33.62 28.60
C THR A 235 1.91 33.40 27.11
N ILE A 236 3.13 33.72 26.65
CA ILE A 236 3.54 33.49 25.27
C ILE A 236 3.48 31.99 24.94
N PHE A 237 4.00 31.12 25.82
CA PHE A 237 3.93 29.69 25.64
C PHE A 237 2.48 29.18 25.53
N GLY A 238 1.60 29.63 26.43
CA GLY A 238 0.18 29.29 26.40
C GLY A 238 -0.52 29.78 25.13
N LEU A 239 -0.19 30.98 24.66
CA LEU A 239 -0.73 31.51 23.40
C LEU A 239 -0.23 30.69 22.19
N LEU A 240 1.05 30.36 22.14
CA LEU A 240 1.63 29.52 21.07
C LEU A 240 1.04 28.11 21.11
N TYR A 241 0.84 27.53 22.29
CA TYR A 241 0.19 26.25 22.45
C TYR A 241 -1.26 26.29 21.93
N PHE A 242 -2.05 27.30 22.36
CA PHE A 242 -3.41 27.49 21.88
C PHE A 242 -3.47 27.68 20.36
N LEU A 243 -2.65 28.55 19.80
CA LEU A 243 -2.59 28.77 18.36
C LEU A 243 -2.19 27.52 17.60
N SER A 244 -1.26 26.72 18.13
CA SER A 244 -0.81 25.49 17.50
C SER A 244 -1.95 24.46 17.37
N TRP A 245 -2.62 24.11 18.46
CA TRP A 245 -3.69 23.11 18.39
C TRP A 245 -4.96 23.66 17.74
N PHE A 246 -5.31 24.93 17.99
CA PHE A 246 -6.46 25.57 17.36
C PHE A 246 -6.31 25.66 15.84
N SER A 247 -5.11 26.00 15.34
CA SER A 247 -4.85 25.95 13.91
C SER A 247 -4.99 24.53 13.36
N SER A 248 -4.44 23.53 14.05
CA SER A 248 -4.48 22.11 13.61
C SER A 248 -5.90 21.55 13.52
N TYR A 249 -6.79 21.91 14.45
CA TYR A 249 -8.18 21.45 14.47
C TYR A 249 -9.18 22.45 13.86
N GLY A 250 -8.77 23.68 13.59
CA GLY A 250 -9.58 24.72 12.96
C GLY A 250 -9.25 24.93 11.48
N PHE A 251 -8.16 25.64 11.21
CA PHE A 251 -7.79 26.03 9.84
C PHE A 251 -7.15 24.90 9.04
N THR A 252 -6.36 24.03 9.70
CA THR A 252 -5.56 23.01 9.00
C THR A 252 -6.33 21.73 8.72
N LYS A 253 -7.51 21.53 9.30
CA LYS A 253 -8.25 20.28 9.19
C LYS A 253 -8.53 19.84 7.77
N TYR A 254 -8.65 20.76 6.82
CA TYR A 254 -8.86 20.46 5.40
C TYR A 254 -7.57 20.41 4.57
N TRP A 255 -6.41 20.74 5.15
CA TRP A 255 -5.17 20.81 4.39
C TRP A 255 -4.69 19.45 3.86
N ASN A 256 -5.05 18.35 4.54
CA ASN A 256 -4.74 17.01 4.09
C ASN A 256 -5.75 16.44 3.09
N CYS A 257 -6.93 17.06 2.99
CA CYS A 257 -8.03 16.63 2.12
C CYS A 257 -7.83 17.15 0.70
N ILE A 258 -6.86 16.58 0.00
CA ILE A 258 -6.37 17.08 -1.29
C ILE A 258 -6.61 16.03 -2.37
N MET A 259 -7.19 16.47 -3.50
CA MET A 259 -7.10 15.75 -4.77
C MET A 259 -6.08 16.44 -5.67
N MET A 260 -5.27 15.63 -6.32
CA MET A 260 -4.24 16.10 -7.26
C MET A 260 -4.40 15.46 -8.63
N ARG A 261 -4.05 16.23 -9.65
CA ARG A 261 -3.77 15.76 -11.00
C ARG A 261 -2.32 16.06 -11.31
N ASN A 262 -1.49 15.03 -11.40
CA ASN A 262 -0.04 15.19 -11.46
C ASN A 262 0.46 16.06 -10.28
N HIS A 263 1.17 17.15 -10.55
CA HIS A 263 1.66 18.05 -9.51
C HIS A 263 0.65 19.14 -9.10
N GLU A 264 -0.48 19.22 -9.78
CA GLU A 264 -1.49 20.25 -9.49
C GLU A 264 -2.54 19.75 -8.50
N ILE A 265 -2.87 20.58 -7.52
CA ILE A 265 -4.02 20.37 -6.64
C ILE A 265 -5.27 20.79 -7.41
N THR A 266 -6.23 19.87 -7.56
CA THR A 266 -7.51 20.10 -8.24
C THR A 266 -8.62 20.46 -7.28
N GLU A 267 -8.62 19.86 -6.08
CA GLU A 267 -9.58 20.11 -5.01
C GLU A 267 -8.87 20.21 -3.65
N GLN A 268 -9.22 21.21 -2.85
CA GLN A 268 -8.80 21.36 -1.46
C GLN A 268 -9.84 22.24 -0.70
N PRO A 269 -10.71 21.66 0.14
CA PRO A 269 -10.83 20.23 0.42
C PRO A 269 -11.44 19.45 -0.76
N MET A 270 -11.12 18.14 -0.82
CA MET A 270 -11.70 17.22 -1.81
C MET A 270 -13.19 17.00 -1.55
N ASN A 271 -13.95 16.81 -2.63
CA ASN A 271 -15.37 16.48 -2.55
C ASN A 271 -15.56 14.96 -2.45
N LEU A 272 -15.85 14.47 -1.25
CA LEU A 272 -15.97 13.04 -0.97
C LEU A 272 -17.07 12.35 -1.79
N GLU A 273 -18.23 13.00 -1.98
CA GLU A 273 -19.36 12.42 -2.73
C GLU A 273 -19.02 12.19 -4.22
N LYS A 274 -18.10 12.97 -4.80
CA LYS A 274 -17.70 12.87 -6.20
C LYS A 274 -16.42 12.05 -6.41
N THR A 275 -15.69 11.75 -5.36
CA THR A 275 -14.35 11.14 -5.46
C THR A 275 -14.39 9.81 -6.19
N THR A 276 -15.29 8.90 -5.82
CA THR A 276 -15.45 7.59 -6.45
C THR A 276 -15.72 7.70 -7.95
N SER A 277 -16.71 8.52 -8.34
CA SER A 277 -17.08 8.72 -9.74
C SER A 277 -15.98 9.42 -10.55
N ASN A 278 -15.28 10.38 -9.97
CA ASN A 278 -14.16 11.06 -10.63
C ASN A 278 -12.97 10.11 -10.85
N MET A 279 -12.64 9.28 -9.86
CA MET A 279 -11.59 8.26 -10.01
C MET A 279 -11.93 7.26 -11.11
N LEU A 280 -13.17 6.77 -11.18
CA LEU A 280 -13.60 5.85 -12.23
C LEU A 280 -13.53 6.52 -13.62
N LYS A 281 -14.00 7.75 -13.76
CA LYS A 281 -13.87 8.52 -15.00
C LYS A 281 -12.41 8.64 -15.46
N GLU A 282 -11.51 8.96 -14.56
CA GLU A 282 -10.07 9.10 -14.87
C GLU A 282 -9.44 7.79 -15.27
N ALA A 283 -9.78 6.69 -14.57
CA ALA A 283 -9.31 5.35 -14.89
C ALA A 283 -9.76 4.93 -16.32
N VAL A 284 -11.06 5.06 -16.63
CA VAL A 284 -11.60 4.76 -17.95
C VAL A 284 -10.98 5.67 -19.02
N SER A 285 -10.89 6.98 -18.76
CA SER A 285 -10.26 7.93 -19.68
C SER A 285 -8.79 7.60 -19.96
N PHE A 286 -8.05 7.15 -18.95
CA PHE A 286 -6.66 6.70 -19.13
C PHE A 286 -6.58 5.47 -20.04
N ILE A 287 -7.44 4.46 -19.81
CA ILE A 287 -7.52 3.25 -20.66
C ILE A 287 -7.82 3.64 -22.12
N GLU A 288 -8.84 4.48 -22.34
CA GLU A 288 -9.23 4.91 -23.69
C GLU A 288 -8.11 5.64 -24.43
N ARG A 289 -7.39 6.52 -23.75
CA ARG A 289 -6.23 7.24 -24.34
C ARG A 289 -5.05 6.33 -24.67
N ASN A 290 -4.94 5.16 -24.00
CA ASN A 290 -3.76 4.29 -24.09
C ASN A 290 -4.05 2.89 -24.67
N LYS A 291 -5.28 2.59 -25.09
CA LYS A 291 -5.69 1.26 -25.59
C LYS A 291 -4.90 0.72 -26.79
N HIS A 292 -4.16 1.58 -27.49
CA HIS A 292 -3.35 1.20 -28.67
C HIS A 292 -1.86 1.00 -28.36
N ARG A 293 -1.45 1.10 -27.10
CA ARG A 293 -0.07 0.89 -26.62
C ARG A 293 -0.09 0.17 -25.27
N PRO A 294 0.98 -0.53 -24.89
CA PRO A 294 1.00 -1.19 -23.59
C PRO A 294 0.87 -0.18 -22.47
N PHE A 295 0.02 -0.46 -21.50
CA PHE A 295 -0.19 0.39 -20.36
C PHE A 295 -0.20 -0.39 -19.03
N LEU A 296 0.15 0.32 -17.96
CA LEU A 296 -0.05 -0.04 -16.57
C LEU A 296 -1.00 0.98 -15.95
N LEU A 297 -2.16 0.53 -15.51
CA LEU A 297 -3.06 1.31 -14.65
C LEU A 297 -3.07 0.69 -13.25
N PHE A 298 -2.57 1.42 -12.27
CA PHE A 298 -2.73 1.10 -10.86
C PHE A 298 -3.92 1.88 -10.29
N LEU A 299 -5.06 1.20 -10.16
CA LEU A 299 -6.26 1.71 -9.52
C LEU A 299 -6.19 1.42 -8.02
N SER A 300 -5.88 2.45 -7.25
CA SER A 300 -5.66 2.38 -5.81
C SER A 300 -6.87 2.96 -5.09
N LEU A 301 -7.82 2.10 -4.70
CA LEU A 301 -9.09 2.50 -4.14
C LEU A 301 -8.95 3.15 -2.76
N LEU A 302 -9.95 3.93 -2.36
CA LEU A 302 -10.10 4.51 -1.03
C LEU A 302 -10.98 3.64 -0.13
N HIS A 303 -11.82 2.79 -0.75
CA HIS A 303 -12.72 1.84 -0.10
C HIS A 303 -11.91 0.66 0.46
N VAL A 304 -12.20 0.18 1.61
CA VAL A 304 -13.26 0.52 2.58
C VAL A 304 -12.66 1.18 3.83
N HIS A 305 -11.70 2.07 3.62
CA HIS A 305 -10.98 2.75 4.71
C HIS A 305 -11.91 3.75 5.44
N THR A 306 -11.76 3.82 6.75
CA THR A 306 -12.46 4.80 7.59
C THR A 306 -11.86 6.22 7.44
N PRO A 307 -12.68 7.29 7.46
CA PRO A 307 -14.15 7.29 7.55
C PRO A 307 -14.78 6.68 6.28
N LEU A 308 -15.84 5.89 6.49
CA LEU A 308 -16.53 5.22 5.39
C LEU A 308 -17.27 6.24 4.55
N ILE A 309 -16.83 6.39 3.30
CA ILE A 309 -17.45 7.27 2.33
C ILE A 309 -18.26 6.40 1.38
N THR A 310 -19.56 6.60 1.39
CA THR A 310 -20.48 5.86 0.54
C THR A 310 -21.38 6.85 -0.19
N THR A 311 -21.50 6.70 -1.51
CA THR A 311 -22.39 7.54 -2.30
C THR A 311 -23.84 7.25 -1.97
N LYS A 312 -24.72 8.25 -2.18
CA LYS A 312 -26.16 8.15 -1.87
C LYS A 312 -26.84 6.94 -2.53
N GLU A 313 -26.30 6.49 -3.65
CA GLU A 313 -26.83 5.33 -4.38
C GLU A 313 -26.65 4.00 -3.63
N PHE A 314 -25.61 3.90 -2.79
CA PHE A 314 -25.28 2.67 -2.05
C PHE A 314 -25.71 2.72 -0.59
N LEU A 315 -26.05 3.89 -0.05
CA LEU A 315 -26.49 4.04 1.35
C LEU A 315 -27.74 3.20 1.65
N GLY A 316 -27.66 2.35 2.69
CA GLY A 316 -28.74 1.50 3.17
C GLY A 316 -29.04 0.28 2.31
N ARG A 317 -28.17 -0.10 1.38
CA ARG A 317 -28.33 -1.30 0.55
C ARG A 317 -27.94 -2.59 1.27
N SER A 318 -26.90 -2.53 2.09
CA SER A 318 -26.37 -3.67 2.81
C SER A 318 -27.02 -3.85 4.19
N ARG A 319 -27.15 -5.10 4.64
CA ARG A 319 -27.57 -5.42 6.01
C ARG A 319 -26.49 -5.12 7.07
N HIS A 320 -25.25 -4.83 6.62
CA HIS A 320 -24.09 -4.53 7.47
C HIS A 320 -23.83 -3.03 7.61
N GLY A 321 -24.86 -2.19 7.42
CA GLY A 321 -24.76 -0.74 7.54
C GLY A 321 -23.74 -0.13 6.59
N LEU A 322 -23.17 1.01 6.95
CA LEU A 322 -22.20 1.76 6.12
C LEU A 322 -21.01 0.94 5.64
N TYR A 323 -20.54 -0.02 6.43
CA TYR A 323 -19.43 -0.88 6.02
C TYR A 323 -19.81 -1.76 4.83
N GLY A 324 -20.91 -2.48 4.95
CA GLY A 324 -21.39 -3.32 3.85
C GLY A 324 -21.81 -2.51 2.62
N ASP A 325 -22.43 -1.33 2.82
CA ASP A 325 -22.72 -0.40 1.73
C ASP A 325 -21.44 0.04 0.99
N ASN A 326 -20.37 0.30 1.74
CA ASN A 326 -19.08 0.68 1.20
C ASN A 326 -18.37 -0.48 0.48
N VAL A 327 -18.55 -1.73 0.96
CA VAL A 327 -18.06 -2.93 0.25
C VAL A 327 -18.85 -3.15 -1.05
N GLU A 328 -20.17 -2.96 -1.05
CA GLU A 328 -20.99 -3.07 -2.27
C GLU A 328 -20.66 -1.95 -3.29
N GLU A 329 -20.41 -0.71 -2.84
CA GLU A 329 -19.91 0.35 -3.71
C GLU A 329 -18.54 0.03 -4.26
N MET A 330 -17.70 -0.58 -3.43
CA MET A 330 -16.40 -1.04 -3.83
C MET A 330 -16.46 -2.22 -4.80
N ASP A 331 -17.36 -3.19 -4.65
CA ASP A 331 -17.60 -4.23 -5.64
C ASP A 331 -17.93 -3.62 -6.98
N TRP A 332 -18.72 -2.57 -6.98
CA TRP A 332 -18.92 -1.73 -8.15
C TRP A 332 -17.60 -1.12 -8.64
N MET A 333 -16.60 -0.86 -7.77
CA MET A 333 -15.23 -0.41 -8.08
C MET A 333 -14.13 -1.48 -7.92
N VAL A 334 -14.33 -2.51 -7.11
CA VAL A 334 -13.47 -3.69 -6.74
C VAL A 334 -12.40 -3.50 -5.66
N GLY A 335 -12.39 -4.26 -4.56
CA GLY A 335 -11.88 -4.13 -3.23
C GLY A 335 -10.83 -4.93 -2.48
N GLY A 336 -10.60 -4.72 -1.19
CA GLY A 336 -9.95 -5.54 -0.17
C GLY A 336 -9.29 -5.06 1.14
N LYS A 337 -9.40 -5.65 2.41
CA LYS A 337 -8.95 -5.16 3.75
C LYS A 337 -8.09 -6.09 4.64
N GLY A 338 -7.34 -5.57 5.67
CA GLY A 338 -6.66 -6.32 6.74
C GLY A 338 -6.36 -5.62 8.09
N MET A 339 -6.24 -6.38 9.23
CA MET A 339 -5.85 -5.91 10.57
C MET A 339 -4.87 -6.85 11.30
N GLY A 340 -3.71 -6.36 11.79
CA GLY A 340 -2.75 -7.05 12.67
C GLY A 340 -1.94 -8.19 12.04
N GLY A 341 -1.01 -8.80 12.80
CA GLY A 341 -0.17 -9.92 12.37
C GLY A 341 -0.87 -11.30 12.38
N TRP A 342 -2.07 -11.40 12.94
CA TRP A 342 -2.94 -12.56 12.88
C TRP A 342 -3.48 -12.77 11.47
N GLU A 343 -3.93 -14.01 11.14
CA GLU A 343 -4.49 -14.31 9.82
C GLU A 343 -5.59 -13.33 9.42
N GLY A 344 -6.51 -13.02 10.31
CA GLY A 344 -7.57 -12.04 10.09
C GLY A 344 -7.07 -10.62 9.79
N GLY A 345 -5.79 -10.34 10.04
CA GLY A 345 -5.18 -9.02 9.88
C GLY A 345 -4.22 -8.87 8.71
N ILE A 346 -3.73 -9.96 8.13
CA ILE A 346 -2.76 -9.91 7.02
C ILE A 346 -3.18 -10.77 5.82
N ARG A 347 -4.09 -11.72 5.99
CA ARG A 347 -4.60 -12.54 4.90
C ARG A 347 -5.65 -11.74 4.12
N VAL A 348 -5.41 -11.54 2.84
CA VAL A 348 -6.19 -10.66 1.97
C VAL A 348 -6.66 -11.39 0.72
N PRO A 349 -7.77 -10.97 0.08
CA PRO A 349 -8.16 -11.49 -1.21
C PRO A 349 -7.06 -11.26 -2.26
N GLY A 350 -6.74 -12.31 -3.02
CA GLY A 350 -5.85 -12.22 -4.18
C GLY A 350 -6.53 -12.87 -5.39
N ILE A 351 -6.85 -12.11 -6.42
CA ILE A 351 -7.51 -12.57 -7.63
C ILE A 351 -6.68 -12.15 -8.84
N VAL A 352 -6.36 -13.11 -9.71
CA VAL A 352 -5.63 -12.86 -10.95
C VAL A 352 -6.44 -13.36 -12.13
N ARG A 353 -6.76 -12.47 -13.07
CA ARG A 353 -7.49 -12.82 -14.30
C ARG A 353 -6.67 -12.47 -15.52
N TRP A 354 -6.40 -13.45 -16.37
CA TRP A 354 -5.71 -13.27 -17.64
C TRP A 354 -6.30 -14.21 -18.71
N PRO A 355 -7.35 -13.76 -19.41
CA PRO A 355 -8.05 -14.57 -20.38
C PRO A 355 -7.11 -15.07 -21.49
N GLY A 356 -7.22 -16.35 -21.81
CA GLY A 356 -6.39 -17.02 -22.83
C GLY A 356 -4.99 -17.40 -22.39
N ALA A 357 -4.51 -16.94 -21.21
CA ALA A 357 -3.21 -17.28 -20.67
C ALA A 357 -3.26 -18.06 -19.35
N LEU A 358 -4.28 -17.80 -18.54
CA LEU A 358 -4.52 -18.54 -17.29
C LEU A 358 -5.88 -19.24 -17.34
N PRO A 359 -6.02 -20.43 -16.72
CA PRO A 359 -7.30 -21.12 -16.62
C PRO A 359 -8.24 -20.36 -15.66
N ALA A 360 -9.54 -20.48 -15.92
CA ALA A 360 -10.58 -19.90 -15.08
C ALA A 360 -10.98 -20.84 -13.94
N GLY A 361 -11.41 -20.28 -12.81
CA GLY A 361 -11.96 -21.01 -11.67
C GLY A 361 -10.94 -21.79 -10.83
N ILE A 362 -9.66 -21.52 -11.01
CA ILE A 362 -8.58 -22.18 -10.24
C ILE A 362 -8.46 -21.54 -8.86
N VAL A 363 -8.22 -22.39 -7.88
CA VAL A 363 -7.94 -22.01 -6.49
C VAL A 363 -6.53 -22.45 -6.14
N ILE A 364 -5.69 -21.51 -5.69
CA ILE A 364 -4.34 -21.75 -5.23
C ILE A 364 -4.30 -21.51 -3.72
N SER A 365 -3.96 -22.56 -2.97
CA SER A 365 -3.85 -22.52 -1.50
C SER A 365 -2.39 -22.44 -1.02
N GLU A 366 -1.48 -22.13 -1.90
CA GLU A 366 -0.07 -21.92 -1.61
C GLU A 366 0.19 -20.51 -1.02
N PRO A 367 1.16 -20.37 -0.11
CA PRO A 367 1.51 -19.07 0.47
C PRO A 367 2.02 -18.10 -0.59
N THR A 368 1.39 -16.93 -0.69
CA THR A 368 1.75 -15.85 -1.60
C THR A 368 1.68 -14.50 -0.89
N SER A 369 2.33 -13.48 -1.43
CA SER A 369 2.39 -12.13 -0.85
C SER A 369 2.04 -11.06 -1.88
N ILE A 370 1.54 -9.93 -1.41
CA ILE A 370 1.40 -8.73 -2.26
C ILE A 370 2.74 -8.25 -2.84
N MET A 371 3.87 -8.61 -2.21
CA MET A 371 5.21 -8.33 -2.74
C MET A 371 5.51 -9.08 -4.04
N ASP A 372 4.83 -10.19 -4.30
CA ASP A 372 5.02 -11.05 -5.46
C ASP A 372 4.53 -10.38 -6.76
N ILE A 373 3.68 -9.38 -6.64
CA ILE A 373 3.19 -8.60 -7.78
C ILE A 373 4.34 -7.89 -8.48
N PHE A 374 5.30 -7.34 -7.73
CA PHE A 374 6.46 -6.65 -8.31
C PHE A 374 7.24 -7.53 -9.30
N PRO A 375 7.84 -8.68 -8.89
CA PRO A 375 8.60 -9.51 -9.84
C PRO A 375 7.71 -10.11 -10.92
N THR A 376 6.44 -10.39 -10.64
CA THR A 376 5.50 -10.96 -11.63
C THR A 376 5.22 -9.99 -12.78
N VAL A 377 4.84 -8.75 -12.49
CA VAL A 377 4.54 -7.77 -13.56
C VAL A 377 5.80 -7.31 -14.28
N VAL A 378 6.94 -7.20 -13.57
CA VAL A 378 8.24 -6.89 -14.17
C VAL A 378 8.63 -7.97 -15.18
N HIS A 379 8.51 -9.25 -14.83
CA HIS A 379 8.80 -10.38 -15.71
C HIS A 379 7.88 -10.38 -16.95
N LEU A 380 6.57 -10.23 -16.75
CA LEU A 380 5.59 -10.20 -17.83
C LEU A 380 5.76 -9.01 -18.79
N ALA A 381 6.27 -7.88 -18.29
CA ALA A 381 6.60 -6.72 -19.10
C ALA A 381 7.90 -6.87 -19.89
N GLY A 382 8.67 -7.96 -19.69
CA GLY A 382 10.00 -8.14 -20.26
C GLY A 382 11.08 -7.32 -19.57
N GLY A 383 10.82 -6.83 -18.35
CA GLY A 383 11.78 -6.10 -17.52
C GLY A 383 12.70 -7.03 -16.74
N ILE A 384 13.70 -6.45 -16.11
CA ILE A 384 14.65 -7.16 -15.25
C ILE A 384 14.41 -6.72 -13.80
N VAL A 385 14.22 -7.70 -12.92
CA VAL A 385 14.15 -7.46 -11.47
C VAL A 385 15.50 -6.93 -11.00
N PRO A 386 15.55 -5.82 -10.22
CA PRO A 386 16.80 -5.25 -9.73
C PRO A 386 17.67 -6.28 -8.99
N GLN A 387 18.97 -6.33 -9.34
CA GLN A 387 19.95 -7.24 -8.73
C GLN A 387 20.83 -6.54 -7.68
N ASP A 388 20.73 -5.22 -7.58
CA ASP A 388 21.50 -4.37 -6.65
C ASP A 388 20.92 -4.36 -5.22
N ARG A 389 19.79 -5.00 -5.02
CA ARG A 389 19.04 -5.04 -3.77
C ARG A 389 18.28 -6.35 -3.59
N VAL A 390 17.96 -6.69 -2.34
CA VAL A 390 17.12 -7.87 -2.03
C VAL A 390 15.67 -7.56 -2.40
N ILE A 391 15.08 -8.38 -3.28
CA ILE A 391 13.65 -8.44 -3.54
C ILE A 391 13.09 -9.64 -2.79
N ASP A 392 12.14 -9.42 -1.90
CA ASP A 392 11.55 -10.46 -1.05
C ASP A 392 10.39 -11.18 -1.75
N GLY A 393 9.68 -10.50 -2.66
CA GLY A 393 8.63 -11.07 -3.50
C GLY A 393 9.17 -12.13 -4.48
N ARG A 394 8.31 -13.06 -4.86
CA ARG A 394 8.57 -14.16 -5.82
C ARG A 394 7.62 -14.05 -7.00
N THR A 395 8.05 -14.47 -8.20
CA THR A 395 7.13 -14.45 -9.34
C THR A 395 6.00 -15.46 -9.15
N LEU A 396 4.77 -15.02 -9.32
CA LEU A 396 3.59 -15.88 -9.24
C LEU A 396 3.36 -16.69 -10.52
N LEU A 397 3.99 -16.33 -11.63
CA LEU A 397 3.63 -16.84 -12.95
C LEU A 397 3.71 -18.38 -13.06
N PRO A 398 4.77 -19.07 -12.60
CA PRO A 398 4.81 -20.53 -12.66
C PRO A 398 3.70 -21.20 -11.86
N LEU A 399 3.35 -20.64 -10.70
CA LEU A 399 2.28 -21.13 -9.84
C LEU A 399 0.90 -20.89 -10.48
N LEU A 400 0.66 -19.70 -11.03
CA LEU A 400 -0.59 -19.34 -11.72
C LEU A 400 -0.81 -20.21 -12.99
N GLN A 401 0.26 -20.58 -13.69
CA GLN A 401 0.22 -21.45 -14.87
C GLN A 401 0.14 -22.95 -14.54
N GLY A 402 0.28 -23.32 -13.26
CA GLY A 402 0.32 -24.72 -12.82
C GLY A 402 1.57 -25.46 -13.26
N THR A 403 2.65 -24.76 -13.67
CA THR A 403 3.93 -25.38 -14.04
C THR A 403 4.74 -25.80 -12.81
N VAL A 404 4.43 -25.24 -11.65
CA VAL A 404 4.91 -25.66 -10.34
C VAL A 404 3.72 -25.90 -9.41
N GLN A 405 3.88 -26.83 -8.46
CA GLN A 405 2.84 -27.16 -7.48
C GLN A 405 2.95 -26.32 -6.20
N HIS A 406 4.15 -25.88 -5.85
CA HIS A 406 4.43 -25.18 -4.61
C HIS A 406 4.97 -23.79 -4.85
N SER A 407 4.57 -22.87 -3.98
CA SER A 407 5.11 -21.51 -3.91
C SER A 407 6.63 -21.53 -3.66
N GLU A 408 7.34 -20.53 -4.16
CA GLU A 408 8.76 -20.36 -3.85
C GLU A 408 8.99 -19.91 -2.40
N HIS A 409 7.97 -19.35 -1.73
CA HIS A 409 8.08 -18.96 -0.34
C HIS A 409 8.21 -20.19 0.58
N GLU A 410 9.35 -20.34 1.23
CA GLU A 410 9.53 -21.28 2.34
C GLU A 410 9.22 -20.57 3.68
N PHE A 411 9.73 -19.35 3.84
CA PHE A 411 9.47 -18.51 5.01
C PHE A 411 8.88 -17.18 4.64
N MET A 412 7.95 -16.68 5.46
CA MET A 412 7.39 -15.34 5.38
C MET A 412 7.44 -14.67 6.74
N PHE A 413 7.98 -13.45 6.78
CA PHE A 413 8.25 -12.70 8.02
C PHE A 413 7.21 -11.59 8.18
N HIS A 414 6.47 -11.61 9.28
CA HIS A 414 5.40 -10.65 9.56
C HIS A 414 5.86 -9.62 10.58
N TYR A 415 6.11 -8.42 10.07
CA TYR A 415 6.57 -7.29 10.87
C TYR A 415 5.41 -6.40 11.31
N CYS A 416 5.44 -5.97 12.58
CA CYS A 416 4.67 -4.83 13.05
C CYS A 416 5.65 -3.68 13.33
N GLY A 417 5.66 -2.64 12.50
CA GLY A 417 6.75 -1.66 12.49
C GLY A 417 8.10 -2.33 12.20
N VAL A 418 9.07 -2.12 13.08
CA VAL A 418 10.39 -2.77 13.00
C VAL A 418 10.48 -4.07 13.81
N VAL A 419 9.43 -4.45 14.54
CA VAL A 419 9.40 -5.64 15.39
C VAL A 419 8.86 -6.83 14.61
N LEU A 420 9.56 -7.96 14.63
CA LEU A 420 9.09 -9.21 14.06
C LEU A 420 8.06 -9.83 15.01
N HIS A 421 6.79 -9.85 14.57
CA HIS A 421 5.70 -10.40 15.35
C HIS A 421 5.45 -11.87 15.10
N ALA A 422 5.50 -12.31 13.84
CA ALA A 422 5.28 -13.71 13.51
C ALA A 422 6.10 -14.16 12.30
N VAL A 423 6.26 -15.48 12.16
CA VAL A 423 6.89 -16.11 11.01
C VAL A 423 6.06 -17.28 10.56
N ARG A 424 5.78 -17.36 9.26
CA ARG A 424 5.24 -18.55 8.62
C ARG A 424 6.36 -19.40 8.04
N TRP A 425 6.26 -20.71 8.19
CA TRP A 425 7.07 -21.70 7.52
C TRP A 425 6.20 -22.66 6.71
N HIS A 426 6.39 -22.66 5.40
CA HIS A 426 5.74 -23.59 4.49
C HIS A 426 6.58 -24.86 4.39
N GLN A 427 6.16 -25.91 5.07
CA GLN A 427 6.76 -27.24 5.00
C GLN A 427 6.21 -27.99 3.79
N LYS A 428 6.87 -27.82 2.63
CA LYS A 428 6.40 -28.29 1.31
C LYS A 428 6.20 -29.79 1.20
N ASP A 429 7.07 -30.58 1.85
CA ASP A 429 7.02 -32.03 1.85
C ASP A 429 5.78 -32.60 2.55
N ARG A 430 5.18 -31.84 3.47
CA ARG A 430 3.96 -32.21 4.20
C ARG A 430 2.74 -31.37 3.82
N GLY A 431 2.91 -30.31 3.05
CA GLY A 431 1.85 -29.37 2.74
C GLY A 431 1.35 -28.55 3.94
N THR A 432 2.12 -28.54 5.05
CA THR A 432 1.75 -27.86 6.29
C THR A 432 2.28 -26.43 6.30
N ILE A 433 1.48 -25.49 6.78
CA ILE A 433 1.88 -24.09 6.99
C ILE A 433 1.92 -23.83 8.49
N TRP A 434 3.12 -23.84 9.04
CA TRP A 434 3.35 -23.49 10.44
C TRP A 434 3.43 -21.98 10.61
N LYS A 435 2.93 -21.46 11.74
CA LYS A 435 3.08 -20.05 12.11
C LYS A 435 3.46 -19.91 13.56
N ALA A 436 4.59 -19.23 13.82
CA ALA A 436 5.08 -18.93 15.15
C ALA A 436 4.91 -17.44 15.45
N HIS A 437 4.20 -17.10 16.54
CA HIS A 437 4.08 -15.73 17.04
C HIS A 437 5.07 -15.47 18.16
N TYR A 438 5.97 -14.53 17.95
CA TYR A 438 6.92 -14.00 18.93
C TYR A 438 6.31 -12.91 19.80
N ALA A 439 5.33 -12.18 19.22
CA ALA A 439 4.62 -11.12 19.89
C ALA A 439 3.20 -10.98 19.34
N THR A 440 2.24 -10.75 20.23
CA THR A 440 0.83 -10.51 19.87
C THR A 440 0.33 -9.25 20.54
N PRO A 441 -0.51 -8.43 19.86
CA PRO A 441 -1.13 -7.28 20.50
C PRO A 441 -2.15 -7.71 21.55
N LEU A 442 -2.26 -6.94 22.62
CA LEU A 442 -3.35 -7.06 23.58
C LEU A 442 -4.60 -6.43 23.00
N PHE A 443 -5.62 -7.24 22.79
CA PHE A 443 -6.92 -6.76 22.34
C PHE A 443 -7.67 -6.08 23.51
N LYS A 444 -8.40 -5.00 23.18
CA LYS A 444 -9.26 -4.31 24.12
C LYS A 444 -10.54 -3.84 23.42
N PRO A 445 -11.72 -4.19 23.94
CA PRO A 445 -11.95 -5.08 25.11
C PRO A 445 -11.31 -6.46 24.94
N GLU A 446 -11.10 -7.15 26.05
CA GLU A 446 -10.60 -8.53 26.05
C GLU A 446 -11.50 -9.40 25.18
N ASP A 447 -10.95 -10.36 24.46
CA ASP A 447 -11.64 -11.24 23.49
C ASP A 447 -12.30 -10.56 22.28
N SER A 448 -12.09 -9.26 22.07
CA SER A 448 -12.69 -8.54 20.94
C SER A 448 -12.06 -8.87 19.58
N GLY A 449 -10.90 -9.53 19.55
CA GLY A 449 -10.12 -9.80 18.33
C GLY A 449 -9.54 -8.53 17.64
N ALA A 450 -9.69 -7.34 18.27
CA ALA A 450 -9.26 -6.05 17.74
C ALA A 450 -8.83 -5.08 18.84
N CYS A 451 -8.21 -3.95 18.45
CA CYS A 451 -7.72 -2.93 19.37
C CYS A 451 -8.61 -1.67 19.29
N PHE A 452 -9.88 -1.78 19.66
CA PHE A 452 -10.88 -0.72 19.48
C PHE A 452 -10.53 0.58 20.22
N GLU A 453 -9.97 0.51 21.43
CA GLU A 453 -9.61 1.69 22.22
C GLU A 453 -8.50 2.56 21.56
N ARG A 454 -7.65 1.95 20.73
CA ARG A 454 -6.50 2.62 20.11
C ARG A 454 -6.61 2.78 18.60
N GLY A 455 -7.65 2.22 17.99
CA GLY A 455 -7.89 2.21 16.53
C GLY A 455 -6.89 1.37 15.73
N ILE A 456 -5.64 1.24 16.18
CA ILE A 456 -4.57 0.43 15.55
C ILE A 456 -3.86 -0.36 16.64
N CYS A 457 -3.71 -1.68 16.45
CA CYS A 457 -3.03 -2.54 17.41
C CYS A 457 -1.56 -2.13 17.60
N PRO A 458 -1.05 -2.05 18.85
CA PRO A 458 0.35 -1.70 19.14
C PRO A 458 1.33 -2.77 18.64
N CYS A 459 2.58 -2.37 18.38
CA CYS A 459 3.65 -3.27 17.95
C CYS A 459 4.66 -3.59 19.07
N PHE A 460 4.64 -2.82 20.14
CA PHE A 460 5.62 -2.91 21.25
C PHE A 460 5.10 -2.19 22.49
N GLY A 461 5.84 -2.33 23.61
CA GLY A 461 5.47 -1.76 24.91
C GLY A 461 4.36 -2.54 25.61
N ASP A 462 3.64 -1.89 26.54
CA ASP A 462 2.64 -2.50 27.44
C ASP A 462 1.37 -3.01 26.71
N GLY A 463 1.24 -2.69 25.43
CA GLY A 463 0.12 -3.15 24.60
C GLY A 463 0.40 -4.44 23.83
N VAL A 464 1.52 -5.12 24.10
CA VAL A 464 1.97 -6.33 23.38
C VAL A 464 2.42 -7.40 24.37
N THR A 465 1.99 -8.62 24.15
CA THR A 465 2.50 -9.80 24.87
C THR A 465 3.63 -10.42 24.05
N HIS A 466 4.80 -10.59 24.68
CA HIS A 466 5.92 -11.36 24.12
C HIS A 466 5.82 -12.81 24.58
N HIS A 467 6.03 -13.74 23.66
CA HIS A 467 5.93 -15.18 23.92
C HIS A 467 7.31 -15.83 23.86
N ASP A 468 7.68 -16.53 24.94
CA ASP A 468 8.89 -17.33 25.04
C ASP A 468 8.59 -18.65 25.81
N PRO A 469 8.48 -19.79 25.11
CA PRO A 469 8.62 -19.97 23.67
C PRO A 469 7.49 -19.28 22.88
N PRO A 470 7.72 -18.94 21.58
CA PRO A 470 6.68 -18.40 20.71
C PRO A 470 5.45 -19.32 20.59
N LEU A 471 4.26 -18.72 20.44
CA LEU A 471 3.04 -19.51 20.17
C LEU A 471 3.14 -20.14 18.78
N LEU A 472 2.90 -21.44 18.67
CA LEU A 472 2.93 -22.17 17.40
C LEU A 472 1.53 -22.59 16.98
N PHE A 473 1.22 -22.44 15.69
CA PHE A 473 -0.03 -22.86 15.05
C PHE A 473 0.24 -23.65 13.78
N ASP A 474 -0.61 -24.63 13.47
CA ASP A 474 -0.71 -25.25 12.15
C ASP A 474 -1.87 -24.61 11.40
N LEU A 475 -1.58 -23.66 10.50
CA LEU A 475 -2.62 -22.96 9.72
C LEU A 475 -3.36 -23.87 8.73
N SER A 476 -2.86 -25.07 8.48
CA SER A 476 -3.51 -26.07 7.62
C SER A 476 -4.68 -26.74 8.36
N GLN A 477 -4.60 -26.82 9.69
CA GLN A 477 -5.62 -27.43 10.56
C GLN A 477 -6.42 -26.36 11.33
N ASP A 478 -5.73 -25.29 11.75
CA ASP A 478 -6.28 -24.18 12.53
C ASP A 478 -6.02 -22.83 11.84
N PRO A 479 -6.75 -22.53 10.74
CA PRO A 479 -6.58 -21.26 10.01
C PRO A 479 -7.07 -20.03 10.79
N SER A 480 -7.79 -20.23 11.90
CA SER A 480 -8.29 -19.15 12.77
C SER A 480 -7.32 -18.81 13.90
N GLU A 481 -6.27 -19.64 14.11
CA GLU A 481 -5.27 -19.46 15.16
C GLU A 481 -5.88 -19.46 16.58
N GLU A 482 -6.83 -20.38 16.82
CA GLU A 482 -7.56 -20.49 18.09
C GLU A 482 -6.83 -21.39 19.11
N ASN A 483 -6.07 -22.39 18.63
CA ASN A 483 -5.51 -23.44 19.45
C ASN A 483 -3.99 -23.49 19.33
N PRO A 484 -3.23 -22.77 20.18
CA PRO A 484 -1.77 -22.83 20.15
C PRO A 484 -1.26 -24.23 20.52
N LEU A 485 -0.31 -24.71 19.75
CA LEU A 485 0.34 -26.01 19.94
C LEU A 485 1.42 -25.94 21.01
N SER A 486 1.67 -27.07 21.66
CA SER A 486 2.71 -27.25 22.67
C SER A 486 3.49 -28.54 22.43
N THR A 487 4.56 -28.78 23.21
CA THR A 487 5.31 -30.05 23.19
C THR A 487 4.44 -31.28 23.51
N ASP A 488 3.36 -31.09 24.27
CA ASP A 488 2.44 -32.18 24.65
C ASP A 488 1.42 -32.48 23.54
N THR A 489 1.07 -31.47 22.72
CA THR A 489 0.04 -31.60 21.68
C THR A 489 0.60 -31.83 20.27
N GLU A 490 1.87 -31.42 20.02
CA GLU A 490 2.51 -31.56 18.73
C GLU A 490 3.93 -32.17 18.85
N PRO A 491 4.12 -33.42 18.42
CA PRO A 491 5.42 -34.11 18.52
C PRO A 491 6.56 -33.42 17.74
N LEU A 492 6.23 -32.61 16.74
CA LEU A 492 7.20 -31.87 15.93
C LEU A 492 7.51 -30.48 16.49
N PHE A 493 6.89 -30.06 17.59
CA PHE A 493 6.99 -28.71 18.15
C PHE A 493 8.45 -28.21 18.19
N ASP A 494 9.33 -28.91 18.88
CA ASP A 494 10.74 -28.52 19.03
C ASP A 494 11.49 -28.45 17.69
N SER A 495 11.22 -29.37 16.79
CA SER A 495 11.86 -29.40 15.47
C SER A 495 11.40 -28.24 14.60
N VAL A 496 10.10 -27.91 14.63
CA VAL A 496 9.50 -26.77 13.93
C VAL A 496 10.05 -25.47 14.48
N MET A 497 10.04 -25.29 15.80
CA MET A 497 10.55 -24.10 16.47
C MET A 497 12.04 -23.87 16.19
N LYS A 498 12.85 -24.93 16.21
CA LYS A 498 14.29 -24.87 15.85
C LYS A 498 14.49 -24.43 14.39
N ARG A 499 13.67 -24.94 13.47
CA ARG A 499 13.74 -24.57 12.04
C ARG A 499 13.37 -23.12 11.82
N ILE A 500 12.27 -22.66 12.42
CA ILE A 500 11.81 -21.26 12.35
C ILE A 500 12.85 -20.33 13.00
N GLY A 501 13.36 -20.66 14.19
CA GLY A 501 14.38 -19.87 14.89
C GLY A 501 15.64 -19.66 14.05
N LYS A 502 16.12 -20.72 13.38
CA LYS A 502 17.25 -20.62 12.45
C LYS A 502 16.96 -19.67 11.29
N ALA A 503 15.78 -19.75 10.69
CA ALA A 503 15.39 -18.87 9.58
C ALA A 503 15.31 -17.39 10.04
N VAL A 504 14.82 -17.13 11.26
CA VAL A 504 14.80 -15.79 11.84
C VAL A 504 16.21 -15.22 12.02
N GLU A 505 17.15 -16.02 12.52
CA GLU A 505 18.54 -15.59 12.65
C GLU A 505 19.17 -15.26 11.28
N GLU A 506 18.97 -16.12 10.29
CA GLU A 506 19.46 -15.92 8.93
C GLU A 506 18.85 -14.66 8.31
N HIS A 507 17.55 -14.46 8.45
CA HIS A 507 16.87 -13.27 7.96
C HIS A 507 17.38 -12.00 8.61
N ARG A 508 17.56 -11.98 9.95
CA ARG A 508 18.11 -10.84 10.69
C ARG A 508 19.52 -10.46 10.22
N LYS A 509 20.37 -11.42 9.91
CA LYS A 509 21.72 -11.18 9.37
C LYS A 509 21.73 -10.52 7.99
N MET A 510 20.68 -10.72 7.22
CA MET A 510 20.50 -10.12 5.88
C MET A 510 19.88 -8.72 5.90
N LEU A 511 19.43 -8.23 7.07
CA LEU A 511 18.88 -6.89 7.19
C LEU A 511 20.02 -5.87 7.34
N THR A 512 20.05 -4.90 6.46
CA THR A 512 20.94 -3.74 6.57
C THR A 512 20.19 -2.55 7.15
N PRO A 513 20.77 -1.81 8.11
CA PRO A 513 20.16 -0.59 8.63
C PRO A 513 19.91 0.43 7.51
N VAL A 514 18.71 1.01 7.49
CA VAL A 514 18.31 2.05 6.54
C VAL A 514 17.67 3.23 7.28
N PRO A 515 17.76 4.47 6.73
CA PRO A 515 17.10 5.63 7.34
C PRO A 515 15.59 5.42 7.44
N GLN A 516 15.05 5.62 8.64
CA GLN A 516 13.62 5.44 8.94
C GLN A 516 12.81 6.61 8.39
N GLN A 517 11.99 6.35 7.37
CA GLN A 517 11.13 7.34 6.74
C GLN A 517 9.93 7.72 7.62
N LEU A 518 9.48 6.80 8.47
CA LEU A 518 8.38 7.00 9.41
C LEU A 518 8.85 7.42 10.81
N SER A 519 10.08 7.89 10.95
CA SER A 519 10.59 8.42 12.21
C SER A 519 9.76 9.63 12.70
N PRO A 520 9.73 9.92 14.01
CA PRO A 520 9.02 11.09 14.54
C PRO A 520 9.41 12.40 13.84
N TYR A 521 10.69 12.58 13.52
CA TYR A 521 11.19 13.76 12.81
C TYR A 521 10.62 13.87 11.39
N ASN A 522 10.56 12.76 10.66
CA ASN A 522 10.07 12.73 9.28
C ASN A 522 8.54 12.81 9.21
N ASN A 523 7.84 12.31 10.21
CA ASN A 523 6.38 12.21 10.27
C ASN A 523 5.70 13.37 11.05
N VAL A 524 6.45 14.42 11.40
CA VAL A 524 5.89 15.65 11.95
C VAL A 524 5.48 16.59 10.84
N TRP A 525 4.35 17.28 11.03
CA TRP A 525 3.90 18.31 10.11
C TRP A 525 4.91 19.48 10.03
N LYS A 526 5.22 19.89 8.79
CA LYS A 526 6.14 20.99 8.47
C LYS A 526 5.41 21.95 7.55
N PRO A 527 5.10 23.17 8.00
CA PRO A 527 4.32 24.14 7.22
C PRO A 527 4.89 24.42 5.81
N TRP A 528 6.22 24.46 5.70
CA TRP A 528 6.92 24.70 4.43
C TRP A 528 6.88 23.52 3.43
N LEU A 529 6.41 22.36 3.87
CA LEU A 529 6.20 21.19 3.02
C LEU A 529 4.74 21.00 2.62
N GLN A 530 3.81 21.73 3.25
CA GLN A 530 2.38 21.58 3.03
C GLN A 530 1.99 21.96 1.60
N PRO A 531 1.44 21.03 0.79
CA PRO A 531 0.84 21.38 -0.48
C PRO A 531 -0.37 22.29 -0.28
N CYS A 532 -0.44 23.36 -1.06
CA CYS A 532 -1.46 24.39 -0.91
C CYS A 532 -1.97 24.84 -2.28
N CYS A 533 -3.28 24.77 -2.47
CA CYS A 533 -3.95 25.34 -3.61
C CYS A 533 -4.33 26.79 -3.28
N GLY A 534 -3.63 27.74 -3.89
CA GLY A 534 -3.79 29.15 -3.58
C GLY A 534 -2.73 29.65 -2.61
N THR A 535 -3.06 30.67 -1.82
CA THR A 535 -2.11 31.32 -0.90
C THR A 535 -2.18 30.72 0.49
N PHE A 536 -1.04 30.22 0.98
CA PHE A 536 -0.90 29.77 2.36
C PHE A 536 -1.17 30.93 3.34
N PRO A 537 -1.93 30.75 4.42
CA PRO A 537 -2.52 29.52 4.94
C PRO A 537 -3.91 29.16 4.37
N PHE A 538 -4.46 29.93 3.44
CA PHE A 538 -5.79 29.74 2.86
C PHE A 538 -5.70 28.81 1.64
N CYS A 539 -5.54 27.52 1.90
CA CYS A 539 -5.30 26.49 0.90
C CYS A 539 -6.62 25.91 0.36
N TRP A 540 -7.49 26.70 -0.23
CA TRP A 540 -8.79 26.22 -0.73
C TRP A 540 -8.95 26.47 -2.22
N CYS A 541 -9.38 25.45 -2.95
CA CYS A 541 -9.77 25.55 -4.36
C CYS A 541 -10.63 24.36 -4.80
N ASP A 542 -11.42 24.61 -5.84
CA ASP A 542 -12.09 23.60 -6.65
C ASP A 542 -11.90 23.99 -8.12
N LYS A 543 -10.97 23.34 -8.80
CA LYS A 543 -10.67 23.56 -10.21
C LYS A 543 -11.48 22.64 -11.15
N GLU A 544 -12.01 21.54 -10.63
CA GLU A 544 -12.77 20.58 -11.42
C GLU A 544 -14.16 21.13 -11.79
N THR A 545 -14.81 21.83 -10.86
CA THR A 545 -16.12 22.47 -11.11
C THR A 545 -16.01 23.59 -12.15
N LYS A 546 -14.91 24.35 -12.17
CA LYS A 546 -14.70 25.42 -13.16
C LYS A 546 -14.47 24.91 -14.57
N LYS A 547 -13.86 23.73 -14.76
CA LYS A 547 -13.68 23.14 -16.10
C LYS A 547 -14.98 22.59 -16.70
N ALA A 548 -15.95 22.22 -15.87
CA ALA A 548 -17.25 21.75 -16.35
C ALA A 548 -18.13 22.90 -16.88
N ASP A 549 -18.00 24.12 -16.32
CA ASP A 549 -18.73 25.30 -16.77
C ASP A 549 -18.14 25.92 -18.04
N ASP A 550 -16.83 25.77 -18.28
CA ASP A 550 -16.16 26.29 -19.50
C ASP A 550 -16.36 25.38 -20.73
N THR A 551 -17.02 24.22 -20.60
CA THR A 551 -17.26 23.24 -21.68
C THR A 551 -18.75 23.05 -22.05
N LEU A 552 -19.64 23.86 -21.48
CA LEU A 552 -21.06 24.02 -21.87
C LEU A 552 -21.24 25.33 -22.63
#